data_a05ad6decc1ea9efeb264e7276ff3b4f
#
_entry.id   a05ad6decc1ea9efeb264e7276ff3b4f
#
_cell.length_a   1.000
_cell.length_b   1.000
_cell.length_c   1.000
_cell.angle_alpha   90.00
_cell.angle_beta   90.00
_cell.angle_gamma   90.00
#
_symmetry.space_group_name_H-M   'P 1'
#
loop_
_entity.id
_entity.type
_entity.pdbx_description
1 polymer ?
#
loop_
_entity_poly.entity_id
_entity_poly.type
_entity_poly.pdbx_seq_one_letter_code
_entity_poly.pdbx_strand_id
1 'polypeptide(L)'
;MRFFISFLLCILSLPALAESRAAITGAINVIDGETLEIENQRIKLWGVDAPDLGQICKNNDGAGYECGKEAAAALSRWLTELQPVHCQPRGNDNVGNIIAICYTSTGDDIASWMVRNGYAVDWPKYSNGFYGVSQKEARRNKNGIWQHNEAAPWKLTEK
;
A
#
# COMPACT_ATOMS: atom_id res chain seq x y z
N MET A 1 -20.18 -22.48 65.59
CA MET A 1 -19.06 -21.65 65.01
C MET A 1 -18.82 -22.19 63.62
N ARG A 2 -19.38 -21.47 62.58
CA ARG A 2 -19.33 -21.93 61.19
C ARG A 2 -18.22 -21.09 60.46
N PHE A 3 -17.14 -21.76 60.07
CA PHE A 3 -16.08 -21.14 59.27
C PHE A 3 -16.49 -21.13 57.80
N PHE A 4 -16.72 -19.94 57.21
CA PHE A 4 -16.86 -19.76 55.80
C PHE A 4 -15.45 -19.65 55.18
N ILE A 5 -15.03 -20.66 54.42
CA ILE A 5 -13.82 -20.61 53.60
C ILE A 5 -14.19 -19.94 52.30
N SER A 6 -13.74 -18.69 52.15
CA SER A 6 -13.91 -17.91 50.90
C SER A 6 -12.85 -18.37 49.89
N PHE A 7 -13.28 -19.07 48.86
CA PHE A 7 -12.40 -19.53 47.79
C PHE A 7 -12.20 -18.37 46.79
N LEU A 8 -11.06 -17.70 46.86
CA LEU A 8 -10.68 -16.62 45.93
C LEU A 8 -10.25 -17.22 44.57
N LEU A 9 -11.16 -17.16 43.58
CA LEU A 9 -10.91 -17.64 42.24
C LEU A 9 -10.00 -16.65 41.52
N CYS A 10 -8.69 -16.94 41.41
CA CYS A 10 -7.71 -16.16 40.68
C CYS A 10 -7.88 -16.45 39.17
N ILE A 11 -8.53 -15.53 38.42
CA ILE A 11 -8.67 -15.62 36.95
C ILE A 11 -7.32 -15.24 36.36
N LEU A 12 -6.55 -16.21 35.91
CA LEU A 12 -5.35 -16.02 35.10
C LEU A 12 -5.79 -15.58 33.70
N SER A 13 -5.70 -14.28 33.43
CA SER A 13 -5.83 -13.75 32.09
C SER A 13 -4.58 -14.11 31.29
N LEU A 14 -4.71 -15.05 30.35
CA LEU A 14 -3.69 -15.37 29.38
C LEU A 14 -3.57 -14.18 28.42
N PRO A 15 -2.35 -13.64 28.16
CA PRO A 15 -2.16 -12.65 27.12
C PRO A 15 -2.50 -13.28 25.76
N ALA A 16 -3.38 -12.64 24.97
CA ALA A 16 -3.62 -13.01 23.59
C ALA A 16 -2.31 -12.79 22.83
N LEU A 17 -1.70 -13.88 22.38
CA LEU A 17 -0.58 -13.81 21.43
C LEU A 17 -1.14 -13.20 20.15
N ALA A 18 -0.76 -11.96 19.84
CA ALA A 18 -1.01 -11.37 18.54
C ALA A 18 -0.29 -12.23 17.51
N GLU A 19 -1.05 -12.92 16.66
CA GLU A 19 -0.51 -13.74 15.58
C GLU A 19 0.19 -12.82 14.58
N SER A 20 1.51 -12.74 14.69
CA SER A 20 2.36 -12.04 13.72
C SER A 20 2.31 -12.84 12.43
N ARG A 21 1.59 -12.33 11.43
CA ARG A 21 1.59 -12.94 10.09
C ARG A 21 3.02 -12.93 9.56
N ALA A 22 3.50 -14.08 9.07
CA ALA A 22 4.83 -14.19 8.51
C ALA A 22 5.02 -13.22 7.33
N ALA A 23 6.21 -12.64 7.22
CA ALA A 23 6.56 -11.80 6.08
C ALA A 23 6.59 -12.64 4.80
N ILE A 24 6.11 -12.07 3.69
CA ILE A 24 6.12 -12.69 2.37
C ILE A 24 7.32 -12.11 1.62
N THR A 25 8.20 -12.99 1.16
CA THR A 25 9.44 -12.57 0.49
C THR A 25 9.60 -13.33 -0.82
N GLY A 26 9.88 -12.62 -1.91
CA GLY A 26 10.10 -13.28 -3.18
C GLY A 26 10.36 -12.32 -4.34
N ALA A 27 10.57 -12.91 -5.50
CA ALA A 27 10.54 -12.20 -6.77
C ALA A 27 9.10 -11.78 -7.07
N ILE A 28 8.96 -10.59 -7.65
CA ILE A 28 7.64 -10.00 -7.91
C ILE A 28 7.31 -9.98 -9.39
N ASN A 29 6.00 -10.03 -9.65
CA ASN A 29 5.40 -9.55 -10.89
C ASN A 29 4.53 -8.34 -10.56
N VAL A 30 4.65 -7.24 -11.32
CA VAL A 30 3.81 -6.03 -11.13
C VAL A 30 2.53 -6.21 -11.93
N ILE A 31 1.39 -6.15 -11.27
CA ILE A 31 0.06 -6.26 -11.88
C ILE A 31 -0.46 -4.87 -12.28
N ASP A 32 -0.36 -3.90 -11.37
CA ASP A 32 -0.73 -2.50 -11.57
C ASP A 32 0.10 -1.58 -10.64
N GLY A 33 -0.27 -0.30 -10.53
CA GLY A 33 0.46 0.68 -9.72
C GLY A 33 0.38 0.46 -8.20
N GLU A 34 -0.47 -0.43 -7.72
CA GLU A 34 -0.64 -0.73 -6.28
C GLU A 34 -0.65 -2.23 -5.96
N THR A 35 -0.59 -3.10 -6.98
CA THR A 35 -0.72 -4.55 -6.83
C THR A 35 0.51 -5.29 -7.36
N LEU A 36 1.11 -6.07 -6.50
CA LEU A 36 2.21 -6.98 -6.79
C LEU A 36 1.72 -8.43 -6.73
N GLU A 37 2.44 -9.34 -7.37
CA GLU A 37 2.25 -10.78 -7.20
C GLU A 37 3.56 -11.43 -6.79
N ILE A 38 3.54 -12.21 -5.70
CA ILE A 38 4.65 -13.04 -5.22
C ILE A 38 4.10 -14.47 -5.10
N GLU A 39 4.71 -15.45 -5.78
CA GLU A 39 4.33 -16.88 -5.72
C GLU A 39 2.81 -17.10 -5.92
N ASN A 40 2.22 -16.45 -6.92
CA ASN A 40 0.77 -16.46 -7.23
C ASN A 40 -0.13 -15.83 -6.13
N GLN A 41 0.43 -15.14 -5.16
CA GLN A 41 -0.32 -14.39 -4.16
C GLN A 41 -0.38 -12.91 -4.56
N ARG A 42 -1.57 -12.36 -4.69
CA ARG A 42 -1.77 -10.93 -4.95
C ARG A 42 -1.62 -10.13 -3.66
N ILE A 43 -0.77 -9.13 -3.72
CA ILE A 43 -0.43 -8.25 -2.61
C ILE A 43 -0.70 -6.81 -3.01
N LYS A 44 -1.63 -6.17 -2.33
CA LYS A 44 -1.92 -4.74 -2.47
C LYS A 44 -1.05 -3.92 -1.52
N LEU A 45 -0.47 -2.87 -2.05
CA LEU A 45 0.30 -1.93 -1.24
C LEU A 45 -0.62 -1.20 -0.25
N TRP A 46 -0.27 -1.28 1.03
CA TRP A 46 -1.08 -0.70 2.10
C TRP A 46 -1.11 0.83 2.03
N GLY A 47 -2.30 1.42 2.23
CA GLY A 47 -2.46 2.84 2.52
C GLY A 47 -2.26 3.80 1.34
N VAL A 48 -2.20 3.29 0.13
CA VAL A 48 -2.08 4.09 -1.10
C VAL A 48 -3.18 3.72 -2.09
N ASP A 49 -3.42 4.61 -3.05
CA ASP A 49 -4.32 4.40 -4.17
C ASP A 49 -3.61 4.85 -5.46
N ALA A 50 -3.48 3.95 -6.43
CA ALA A 50 -2.90 4.21 -7.73
C ALA A 50 -3.97 4.18 -8.82
N PRO A 51 -3.73 4.81 -9.98
CA PRO A 51 -4.65 4.70 -11.12
C PRO A 51 -4.82 3.25 -11.52
N ASP A 52 -6.07 2.82 -11.78
CA ASP A 52 -6.35 1.51 -12.35
C ASP A 52 -5.58 1.32 -13.67
N LEU A 53 -5.16 0.09 -13.99
CA LEU A 53 -4.30 -0.19 -15.16
C LEU A 53 -4.84 0.38 -16.48
N GLY A 54 -6.15 0.38 -16.66
CA GLY A 54 -6.84 0.94 -17.85
C GLY A 54 -7.23 2.41 -17.71
N GLN A 55 -6.88 3.07 -16.61
CA GLN A 55 -7.31 4.44 -16.36
C GLN A 55 -6.59 5.44 -17.27
N ILE A 56 -7.38 6.37 -17.81
CA ILE A 56 -6.91 7.50 -18.62
C ILE A 56 -7.01 8.77 -17.77
N CYS A 57 -5.89 9.45 -17.61
CA CYS A 57 -5.80 10.76 -16.99
C CYS A 57 -5.72 11.85 -18.06
N LYS A 58 -5.91 13.11 -17.68
CA LYS A 58 -5.77 14.24 -18.60
C LYS A 58 -4.52 15.05 -18.29
N ASN A 59 -3.81 15.46 -19.33
CA ASN A 59 -2.74 16.44 -19.22
C ASN A 59 -3.29 17.87 -19.20
N ASN A 60 -2.39 18.87 -19.12
CA ASN A 60 -2.78 20.29 -19.07
C ASN A 60 -3.51 20.79 -20.34
N ASP A 61 -3.34 20.12 -21.46
CA ASP A 61 -4.00 20.43 -22.74
C ASP A 61 -5.33 19.69 -22.89
N GLY A 62 -5.74 18.92 -21.88
CA GLY A 62 -6.95 18.10 -21.87
C GLY A 62 -6.82 16.79 -22.65
N ALA A 63 -5.65 16.49 -23.22
CA ALA A 63 -5.41 15.21 -23.89
C ALA A 63 -5.27 14.06 -22.89
N GLY A 64 -5.85 12.91 -23.24
CA GLY A 64 -5.77 11.70 -22.41
C GLY A 64 -4.39 11.04 -22.49
N TYR A 65 -3.94 10.47 -21.36
CA TYR A 65 -2.76 9.60 -21.31
C TYR A 65 -3.01 8.42 -20.36
N GLU A 66 -2.31 7.30 -20.57
CA GLU A 66 -2.52 6.03 -19.86
C GLU A 66 -1.82 6.03 -18.50
N CYS A 67 -2.28 6.85 -17.55
CA CYS A 67 -1.64 7.02 -16.24
C CYS A 67 -1.53 5.72 -15.44
N GLY A 68 -2.49 4.82 -15.56
CA GLY A 68 -2.42 3.51 -14.89
C GLY A 68 -1.31 2.63 -15.44
N LYS A 69 -1.15 2.58 -16.76
CA LYS A 69 -0.03 1.84 -17.39
C LYS A 69 1.31 2.49 -17.08
N GLU A 70 1.39 3.82 -17.04
CA GLU A 70 2.60 4.54 -16.68
C GLU A 70 3.02 4.23 -15.23
N ALA A 71 2.07 4.20 -14.29
CA ALA A 71 2.33 3.85 -12.90
C ALA A 71 2.86 2.41 -12.77
N ALA A 72 2.19 1.44 -13.41
CA ALA A 72 2.63 0.04 -13.41
C ALA A 72 4.02 -0.13 -14.04
N ALA A 73 4.26 0.52 -15.19
CA ALA A 73 5.55 0.45 -15.88
C ALA A 73 6.68 1.11 -15.09
N ALA A 74 6.42 2.23 -14.41
CA ALA A 74 7.38 2.90 -13.55
C ALA A 74 7.77 2.00 -12.36
N LEU A 75 6.79 1.40 -11.70
CA LEU A 75 6.99 0.46 -10.59
C LEU A 75 7.82 -0.75 -11.03
N SER A 76 7.46 -1.36 -12.16
CA SER A 76 8.17 -2.52 -12.72
C SER A 76 9.62 -2.20 -13.03
N ARG A 77 9.89 -1.06 -13.71
CA ARG A 77 11.27 -0.64 -14.01
C ARG A 77 12.08 -0.39 -12.74
N TRP A 78 11.51 0.30 -11.77
CA TRP A 78 12.22 0.61 -10.52
C TRP A 78 12.57 -0.64 -9.73
N LEU A 79 11.68 -1.64 -9.70
CA LEU A 79 11.88 -2.87 -8.94
C LEU A 79 12.77 -3.92 -9.64
N THR A 80 13.18 -3.71 -10.89
CA THR A 80 13.94 -4.72 -11.68
C THR A 80 15.19 -5.19 -10.94
N GLU A 81 15.98 -4.28 -10.37
CA GLU A 81 17.24 -4.58 -9.68
C GLU A 81 17.09 -4.56 -8.14
N LEU A 82 15.87 -4.37 -7.62
CA LEU A 82 15.61 -4.18 -6.19
C LEU A 82 14.87 -5.37 -5.55
N GLN A 83 14.97 -6.53 -6.18
CA GLN A 83 14.42 -7.79 -5.68
C GLN A 83 15.47 -8.55 -4.82
N PRO A 84 15.05 -9.48 -3.93
CA PRO A 84 13.67 -9.82 -3.63
C PRO A 84 12.94 -8.70 -2.87
N VAL A 85 11.61 -8.68 -2.98
CA VAL A 85 10.75 -7.77 -2.20
C VAL A 85 10.30 -8.47 -0.92
N HIS A 86 10.20 -7.71 0.17
CA HIS A 86 9.76 -8.16 1.48
C HIS A 86 8.46 -7.46 1.87
N CYS A 87 7.37 -8.20 1.99
CA CYS A 87 6.06 -7.66 2.34
C CYS A 87 5.64 -8.08 3.74
N GLN A 88 5.21 -7.11 4.56
CA GLN A 88 4.67 -7.31 5.91
C GLN A 88 3.14 -7.19 5.85
N PRO A 89 2.39 -8.31 5.98
CA PRO A 89 0.94 -8.30 5.90
C PRO A 89 0.29 -7.45 6.99
N ARG A 90 -0.72 -6.67 6.61
CA ARG A 90 -1.55 -5.84 7.50
C ARG A 90 -2.99 -6.33 7.58
N GLY A 91 -3.45 -7.10 6.61
CA GLY A 91 -4.80 -7.62 6.51
C GLY A 91 -5.09 -8.20 5.14
N ASN A 92 -6.37 -8.33 4.83
CA ASN A 92 -6.85 -8.72 3.52
C ASN A 92 -7.95 -7.75 3.07
N ASP A 93 -8.11 -7.58 1.77
CA ASP A 93 -9.27 -6.88 1.21
C ASP A 93 -10.50 -7.81 1.14
N ASN A 94 -11.62 -7.27 0.68
CA ASN A 94 -12.91 -8.00 0.63
C ASN A 94 -12.94 -9.16 -0.39
N VAL A 95 -11.94 -9.24 -1.28
CA VAL A 95 -11.84 -10.29 -2.30
C VAL A 95 -10.67 -11.25 -2.04
N GLY A 96 -9.98 -11.08 -0.89
CA GLY A 96 -8.96 -12.00 -0.41
C GLY A 96 -7.53 -11.65 -0.79
N ASN A 97 -7.27 -10.52 -1.47
CA ASN A 97 -5.90 -10.06 -1.70
C ASN A 97 -5.25 -9.66 -0.36
N ILE A 98 -3.96 -9.95 -0.22
CA ILE A 98 -3.20 -9.56 0.96
C ILE A 98 -2.91 -8.05 0.88
N ILE A 99 -3.21 -7.30 1.94
CA ILE A 99 -2.79 -5.91 2.08
C ILE A 99 -1.49 -5.90 2.90
N ALA A 100 -0.41 -5.29 2.38
CA ALA A 100 0.88 -5.31 3.04
C ALA A 100 1.68 -4.01 2.82
N ILE A 101 2.59 -3.71 3.76
CA ILE A 101 3.68 -2.77 3.51
C ILE A 101 4.84 -3.58 2.92
N CYS A 102 5.29 -3.18 1.73
CA CYS A 102 6.33 -3.88 0.99
C CYS A 102 7.59 -3.03 0.85
N TYR A 103 8.73 -3.68 1.01
CA TYR A 103 10.05 -3.06 0.95
C TYR A 103 10.91 -3.75 -0.11
N THR A 104 11.74 -2.96 -0.77
CA THR A 104 12.78 -3.46 -1.68
C THR A 104 13.87 -4.25 -0.92
N SER A 105 14.76 -4.92 -1.65
CA SER A 105 15.95 -5.55 -1.08
C SER A 105 16.89 -4.57 -0.36
N THR A 106 16.80 -3.28 -0.68
CA THR A 106 17.57 -2.19 -0.03
C THR A 106 16.83 -1.55 1.14
N GLY A 107 15.58 -1.95 1.40
CA GLY A 107 14.76 -1.48 2.52
C GLY A 107 13.90 -0.26 2.21
N ASP A 108 13.80 0.16 0.95
CA ASP A 108 12.94 1.28 0.56
C ASP A 108 11.47 0.87 0.56
N ASP A 109 10.61 1.68 1.17
CA ASP A 109 9.15 1.49 1.17
C ASP A 109 8.59 1.76 -0.24
N ILE A 110 8.02 0.71 -0.86
CA ILE A 110 7.52 0.75 -2.23
C ILE A 110 6.34 1.72 -2.38
N ALA A 111 5.42 1.73 -1.44
CA ALA A 111 4.28 2.64 -1.47
C ALA A 111 4.72 4.11 -1.31
N SER A 112 5.70 4.37 -0.43
CA SER A 112 6.29 5.71 -0.28
C SER A 112 6.96 6.19 -1.56
N TRP A 113 7.67 5.31 -2.27
CA TRP A 113 8.28 5.64 -3.55
C TRP A 113 7.23 5.98 -4.61
N MET A 114 6.16 5.18 -4.71
CA MET A 114 5.06 5.42 -5.65
C MET A 114 4.39 6.78 -5.40
N VAL A 115 4.11 7.11 -4.14
CA VAL A 115 3.49 8.39 -3.77
C VAL A 115 4.45 9.57 -4.03
N ARG A 116 5.74 9.45 -3.66
CA ARG A 116 6.74 10.51 -3.86
C ARG A 116 6.98 10.84 -5.32
N ASN A 117 6.88 9.85 -6.19
CA ASN A 117 7.03 10.03 -7.64
C ASN A 117 5.72 10.37 -8.36
N GLY A 118 4.60 10.46 -7.61
CA GLY A 118 3.30 10.85 -8.16
C GLY A 118 2.63 9.78 -9.01
N TYR A 119 2.95 8.51 -8.79
CA TYR A 119 2.29 7.35 -9.41
C TYR A 119 1.16 6.77 -8.57
N ALA A 120 1.07 7.17 -7.31
CA ALA A 120 -0.01 6.88 -6.40
C ALA A 120 -0.29 8.09 -5.50
N VAL A 121 -1.40 8.04 -4.76
CA VAL A 121 -1.73 9.02 -3.73
C VAL A 121 -1.81 8.35 -2.36
N ASP A 122 -1.52 9.11 -1.31
CA ASP A 122 -1.83 8.69 0.05
C ASP A 122 -3.34 8.49 0.21
N TRP A 123 -3.75 7.38 0.82
CA TRP A 123 -5.13 7.11 1.16
C TRP A 123 -5.37 7.23 2.67
N PRO A 124 -5.65 8.44 3.20
CA PRO A 124 -5.66 8.71 4.62
C PRO A 124 -6.63 7.85 5.44
N LYS A 125 -7.69 7.38 4.83
CA LYS A 125 -8.66 6.46 5.48
C LYS A 125 -7.99 5.17 5.98
N TYR A 126 -6.97 4.69 5.28
CA TYR A 126 -6.26 3.46 5.61
C TYR A 126 -4.84 3.70 6.12
N SER A 127 -4.13 4.68 5.55
CA SER A 127 -2.76 5.04 5.94
C SER A 127 -2.70 5.89 7.21
N ASN A 128 -3.83 6.50 7.62
CA ASN A 128 -3.85 7.56 8.63
C ASN A 128 -2.87 8.72 8.31
N GLY A 129 -2.67 9.00 7.01
CA GLY A 129 -1.77 10.06 6.54
C GLY A 129 -0.29 9.69 6.56
N PHE A 130 0.05 8.40 6.68
CA PHE A 130 1.43 7.91 6.77
C PHE A 130 2.28 8.36 5.57
N TYR A 131 1.71 8.36 4.37
CA TYR A 131 2.38 8.80 3.13
C TYR A 131 2.18 10.28 2.79
N GLY A 132 1.54 11.05 3.67
CA GLY A 132 1.22 12.47 3.44
C GLY A 132 2.44 13.36 3.20
N VAL A 133 3.61 13.05 3.80
CA VAL A 133 4.87 13.77 3.55
C VAL A 133 5.36 13.52 2.14
N SER A 134 5.38 12.26 1.69
CA SER A 134 5.77 11.87 0.33
C SER A 134 4.86 12.51 -0.71
N GLN A 135 3.54 12.59 -0.44
CA GLN A 135 2.59 13.27 -1.33
C GLN A 135 2.80 14.79 -1.41
N LYS A 136 3.09 15.44 -0.30
CA LYS A 136 3.43 16.89 -0.30
C LYS A 136 4.69 17.16 -1.12
N GLU A 137 5.68 16.29 -1.04
CA GLU A 137 6.90 16.37 -1.84
C GLU A 137 6.59 16.21 -3.33
N ALA A 138 5.82 15.17 -3.71
CA ALA A 138 5.39 14.95 -5.09
C ALA A 138 4.65 16.15 -5.69
N ARG A 139 3.72 16.74 -4.94
CA ARG A 139 2.99 17.96 -5.35
C ARG A 139 3.91 19.16 -5.54
N ARG A 140 4.81 19.40 -4.60
CA ARG A 140 5.76 20.52 -4.69
C ARG A 140 6.68 20.41 -5.90
N ASN A 141 7.13 19.19 -6.21
CA ASN A 141 8.03 18.90 -7.31
C ASN A 141 7.29 18.66 -8.62
N LYS A 142 5.95 18.66 -8.62
CA LYS A 142 5.10 18.35 -9.79
C LYS A 142 5.42 16.99 -10.42
N ASN A 143 5.65 15.98 -9.59
CA ASN A 143 5.96 14.62 -10.04
C ASN A 143 4.70 13.90 -10.53
N GLY A 144 4.84 13.08 -11.56
CA GLY A 144 3.79 12.19 -12.07
C GLY A 144 2.48 12.94 -12.32
N ILE A 145 1.37 12.48 -11.76
CA ILE A 145 0.04 13.12 -11.90
C ILE A 145 0.00 14.58 -11.45
N TRP A 146 0.89 14.99 -10.54
CA TRP A 146 0.92 16.36 -10.02
C TRP A 146 1.56 17.37 -10.96
N GLN A 147 2.13 16.95 -12.11
CA GLN A 147 2.59 17.85 -13.16
C GLN A 147 1.43 18.51 -13.91
N HIS A 148 0.22 17.95 -13.79
CA HIS A 148 -0.99 18.43 -14.42
C HIS A 148 -1.87 19.19 -13.42
N ASN A 149 -2.64 20.17 -13.89
CA ASN A 149 -3.45 21.03 -13.02
C ASN A 149 -4.75 20.35 -12.50
N GLU A 150 -5.09 19.19 -13.02
CA GLU A 150 -6.24 18.44 -12.52
C GLU A 150 -5.90 17.77 -11.18
N ALA A 151 -6.85 17.81 -10.26
CA ALA A 151 -6.82 16.95 -9.08
C ALA A 151 -6.73 15.49 -9.53
N ALA A 152 -6.06 14.65 -8.71
CA ALA A 152 -5.96 13.21 -9.00
C ALA A 152 -7.29 12.68 -9.54
N PRO A 153 -7.32 12.10 -10.75
CA PRO A 153 -8.56 11.84 -11.49
C PRO A 153 -9.42 10.72 -10.92
N TRP A 154 -8.93 10.05 -9.88
CA TRP A 154 -9.68 9.05 -9.13
C TRP A 154 -10.13 9.64 -7.80
N LYS A 155 -11.39 9.44 -7.48
CA LYS A 155 -11.92 9.81 -6.19
C LYS A 155 -11.47 8.76 -5.17
N LEU A 156 -10.76 9.19 -4.14
CA LEU A 156 -10.35 8.38 -2.99
C LEU A 156 -11.54 7.79 -2.18
N THR A 157 -12.77 7.91 -2.67
CA THR A 157 -13.98 7.74 -1.85
C THR A 157 -14.85 6.54 -2.21
N GLU A 158 -14.55 5.78 -3.26
CA GLU A 158 -15.52 4.80 -3.77
C GLU A 158 -14.92 3.42 -4.13
N LYS A 159 -13.85 2.99 -3.42
CA LYS A 159 -13.42 1.58 -3.49
C LYS A 159 -13.78 0.80 -2.25
#